data_3ac4b993141c03b19a311db5484c87ab
#
_entry.id   3ac4b993141c03b19a311db5484c87ab
#
_cell.length_a   1.000
_cell.length_b   1.000
_cell.length_c   1.000
_cell.angle_alpha   90.00
_cell.angle_beta   90.00
_cell.angle_gamma   90.00
#
_symmetry.space_group_name_H-M   'P 1'
#
loop_
_entity.id
_entity.type
_entity.pdbx_description
1 polymer ?
#
loop_
_entity_poly.entity_id
_entity_poly.type
_entity_poly.pdbx_seq_one_letter_code
_entity_poly.pdbx_strand_id
1 'polypeptide(L)'
;MKVSDSLVALGAIGTALRSKFSKPVVGITGSCGKTSTKEMLRCLLGEDRTHATAGNWNNRIGVPMTLSGLDSNQQDFAVIEAGINQPDEMVHLGGMIHADLNVLTNIEAAHLELLSSLENIASEKSLLAELAKPGSPIILHVDALRYNAYKKLAHRAIVLLPEGVVAPDLPSKQIVRYKVSEQMEDLGATRAVRASQQVTIDGQNYPIASPSEGIASNTALAIVAAKYLGIVESDIRKRVEAWRPSSNRGYVETFGEQTFYIDCYNANPSSMADALDAFERSTPQNIARFYVLGAMDE
;
A
#
# COMPACT_ATOMS: atom_id res chain seq x y z
N MET A 1 0.38 27.92 -25.07
CA MET A 1 0.84 28.68 -23.89
C MET A 1 2.33 28.39 -23.72
N LYS A 2 3.18 29.39 -23.53
CA LYS A 2 4.62 29.18 -23.26
C LYS A 2 4.80 29.29 -21.73
N VAL A 3 5.50 28.33 -21.15
CA VAL A 3 5.79 28.29 -19.71
C VAL A 3 7.31 28.26 -19.50
N SER A 4 7.79 28.74 -18.36
CA SER A 4 9.21 28.74 -18.01
C SER A 4 9.70 27.37 -17.58
N ASP A 5 8.85 26.59 -16.90
CA ASP A 5 9.12 25.23 -16.42
C ASP A 5 7.88 24.35 -16.65
N SER A 6 8.07 23.29 -17.43
CA SER A 6 6.98 22.38 -17.82
C SER A 6 6.51 21.47 -16.66
N LEU A 7 7.41 21.07 -15.74
CA LEU A 7 7.05 20.27 -14.58
C LEU A 7 6.23 21.09 -13.57
N VAL A 8 6.64 22.32 -13.31
CA VAL A 8 5.89 23.25 -12.46
C VAL A 8 4.51 23.53 -13.06
N ALA A 9 4.43 23.75 -14.37
CA ALA A 9 3.17 23.99 -15.06
C ALA A 9 2.25 22.75 -15.01
N LEU A 10 2.80 21.55 -15.23
CA LEU A 10 2.04 20.29 -15.13
C LEU A 10 1.51 20.09 -13.71
N GLY A 11 2.34 20.32 -12.69
CA GLY A 11 1.94 20.26 -11.28
C GLY A 11 0.81 21.24 -10.94
N ALA A 12 0.90 22.48 -11.44
CA ALA A 12 -0.14 23.48 -11.25
C ALA A 12 -1.48 23.08 -11.89
N ILE A 13 -1.44 22.47 -13.08
CA ILE A 13 -2.64 21.93 -13.74
C ILE A 13 -3.23 20.79 -12.90
N GLY A 14 -2.42 19.82 -12.44
CA GLY A 14 -2.86 18.74 -11.59
C GLY A 14 -3.52 19.26 -10.30
N THR A 15 -2.89 20.22 -9.63
CA THR A 15 -3.43 20.85 -8.42
C THR A 15 -4.77 21.55 -8.69
N ALA A 16 -4.88 22.29 -9.79
CA ALA A 16 -6.12 22.99 -10.16
C ALA A 16 -7.27 22.01 -10.47
N LEU A 17 -6.97 20.85 -11.09
CA LEU A 17 -7.96 19.81 -11.35
C LEU A 17 -8.33 19.07 -10.06
N ARG A 18 -7.34 18.76 -9.20
CA ARG A 18 -7.59 18.20 -7.87
C ARG A 18 -8.51 19.07 -7.02
N SER A 19 -8.34 20.38 -7.05
CA SER A 19 -9.19 21.31 -6.27
C SER A 19 -10.66 21.29 -6.70
N LYS A 20 -10.97 20.86 -7.92
CA LYS A 20 -12.34 20.71 -8.44
C LYS A 20 -12.96 19.35 -8.11
N PHE A 21 -12.15 18.38 -7.71
CA PHE A 21 -12.66 17.06 -7.35
C PHE A 21 -13.21 17.08 -5.92
N SER A 22 -14.50 16.86 -5.79
CA SER A 22 -15.23 16.98 -4.51
C SER A 22 -15.34 15.68 -3.72
N LYS A 23 -14.91 14.57 -4.30
CA LYS A 23 -14.97 13.25 -3.67
C LYS A 23 -13.69 12.96 -2.86
N PRO A 24 -13.72 11.97 -1.94
CA PRO A 24 -12.55 11.62 -1.14
C PRO A 24 -11.34 11.20 -1.99
N VAL A 25 -10.18 11.71 -1.64
CA VAL A 25 -8.87 11.33 -2.21
C VAL A 25 -8.01 10.71 -1.13
N VAL A 26 -7.54 9.49 -1.39
CA VAL A 26 -6.59 8.77 -0.53
C VAL A 26 -5.19 8.92 -1.09
N GLY A 27 -4.27 9.45 -0.30
CA GLY A 27 -2.83 9.46 -0.60
C GLY A 27 -2.15 8.24 -0.01
N ILE A 28 -1.39 7.50 -0.80
CA ILE A 28 -0.65 6.31 -0.35
C ILE A 28 0.84 6.51 -0.56
N THR A 29 1.65 6.32 0.48
CA THR A 29 3.11 6.29 0.39
C THR A 29 3.70 5.18 1.27
N GLY A 30 4.99 4.96 1.18
CA GLY A 30 5.77 4.00 1.94
C GLY A 30 7.00 3.52 1.17
N SER A 31 7.85 2.74 1.78
CA SER A 31 9.01 2.15 1.12
C SER A 31 8.59 1.03 0.18
N CYS A 32 7.86 0.04 0.70
CA CYS A 32 7.34 -1.11 -0.04
C CYS A 32 5.81 -1.16 0.00
N GLY A 33 5.18 -1.94 -0.89
CA GLY A 33 3.77 -2.25 -0.83
C GLY A 33 2.80 -1.17 -1.28
N LYS A 34 3.26 0.02 -1.67
CA LYS A 34 2.42 1.13 -2.14
C LYS A 34 1.42 0.71 -3.23
N THR A 35 1.92 0.13 -4.30
CA THR A 35 1.09 -0.28 -5.44
C THR A 35 0.13 -1.41 -5.06
N SER A 36 0.58 -2.40 -4.28
CA SER A 36 -0.29 -3.49 -3.81
C SER A 36 -1.42 -2.96 -2.93
N THR A 37 -1.12 -2.01 -2.02
CA THR A 37 -2.13 -1.34 -1.18
C THR A 37 -3.09 -0.50 -2.02
N LYS A 38 -2.59 0.22 -3.03
CA LYS A 38 -3.40 1.01 -3.96
C LYS A 38 -4.37 0.12 -4.74
N GLU A 39 -3.88 -0.98 -5.33
CA GLU A 39 -4.72 -1.90 -6.10
C GLU A 39 -5.75 -2.61 -5.21
N MET A 40 -5.34 -3.05 -4.02
CA MET A 40 -6.26 -3.60 -3.03
C MET A 40 -7.34 -2.58 -2.67
N LEU A 41 -6.95 -1.37 -2.29
CA LEU A 41 -7.91 -0.34 -1.91
C LEU A 41 -8.84 0.04 -3.07
N ARG A 42 -8.33 0.15 -4.29
CA ARG A 42 -9.15 0.37 -5.50
C ARG A 42 -10.21 -0.72 -5.66
N CYS A 43 -9.81 -1.98 -5.49
CA CYS A 43 -10.74 -3.10 -5.50
C CYS A 43 -11.80 -2.97 -4.39
N LEU A 44 -11.39 -2.66 -3.15
CA LEU A 44 -12.30 -2.53 -2.01
C LEU A 44 -13.29 -1.36 -2.14
N LEU A 45 -12.89 -0.27 -2.78
CA LEU A 45 -13.75 0.88 -3.03
C LEU A 45 -14.69 0.66 -4.23
N GLY A 46 -14.39 -0.30 -5.12
CA GLY A 46 -15.08 -0.58 -6.37
C GLY A 46 -14.31 0.01 -7.55
N GLU A 47 -13.79 -0.86 -8.42
CA GLU A 47 -12.88 -0.47 -9.51
C GLU A 47 -13.51 0.46 -10.55
N ASP A 48 -14.80 0.28 -10.81
CA ASP A 48 -15.60 1.06 -11.77
C ASP A 48 -15.87 2.49 -11.33
N ARG A 49 -15.78 2.75 -10.03
CA ARG A 49 -16.08 4.06 -9.41
C ARG A 49 -14.86 4.70 -8.71
N THR A 50 -13.69 4.10 -8.86
CA THR A 50 -12.46 4.56 -8.21
C THR A 50 -11.39 4.91 -9.23
N HIS A 51 -11.01 6.17 -9.31
CA HIS A 51 -9.84 6.59 -10.06
C HIS A 51 -8.57 6.31 -9.26
N ALA A 52 -7.56 5.72 -9.89
CA ALA A 52 -6.31 5.40 -9.21
C ALA A 52 -5.09 5.67 -10.08
N THR A 53 -3.94 5.89 -9.45
CA THR A 53 -2.66 5.97 -10.14
C THR A 53 -2.44 4.74 -11.03
N ALA A 54 -2.22 4.96 -12.32
CA ALA A 54 -1.94 3.89 -13.26
C ALA A 54 -0.51 3.36 -13.07
N GLY A 55 -0.36 2.03 -12.95
CA GLY A 55 0.94 1.41 -12.74
C GLY A 55 1.72 2.04 -11.60
N ASN A 56 2.91 2.55 -11.91
CA ASN A 56 3.81 3.25 -10.98
C ASN A 56 3.96 4.76 -11.29
N TRP A 57 2.96 5.40 -11.87
CA TRP A 57 2.97 6.83 -12.18
C TRP A 57 2.84 7.69 -10.91
N ASN A 58 3.74 7.49 -9.97
CA ASN A 58 3.71 8.00 -8.60
C ASN A 58 4.69 9.15 -8.33
N ASN A 59 5.36 9.66 -9.38
CA ASN A 59 6.37 10.72 -9.32
C ASN A 59 5.82 12.10 -9.76
N ARG A 60 6.71 13.10 -9.89
CA ARG A 60 6.38 14.49 -10.25
C ARG A 60 5.71 14.66 -11.63
N ILE A 61 5.77 13.64 -12.49
CA ILE A 61 5.06 13.62 -13.78
C ILE A 61 3.76 12.81 -13.65
N GLY A 62 3.83 11.62 -13.07
CA GLY A 62 2.73 10.69 -13.01
C GLY A 62 1.58 11.15 -12.11
N VAL A 63 1.89 11.78 -10.95
CA VAL A 63 0.87 12.28 -10.04
C VAL A 63 -0.01 13.35 -10.69
N PRO A 64 0.51 14.46 -11.28
CA PRO A 64 -0.35 15.43 -11.92
C PRO A 64 -1.10 14.87 -13.13
N MET A 65 -0.55 13.91 -13.87
CA MET A 65 -1.27 13.20 -14.93
C MET A 65 -2.43 12.38 -14.36
N THR A 66 -2.23 11.68 -13.26
CA THR A 66 -3.31 10.98 -12.56
C THR A 66 -4.40 11.97 -12.09
N LEU A 67 -4.00 13.08 -11.48
CA LEU A 67 -4.93 14.11 -11.04
C LEU A 67 -5.72 14.76 -12.20
N SER A 68 -5.15 14.78 -13.41
CA SER A 68 -5.84 15.30 -14.59
C SER A 68 -6.99 14.42 -15.08
N GLY A 69 -7.06 13.17 -14.66
CA GLY A 69 -8.15 12.23 -14.95
C GLY A 69 -9.30 12.25 -13.93
N LEU A 70 -9.27 13.14 -12.93
CA LEU A 70 -10.31 13.22 -11.91
C LEU A 70 -11.59 13.86 -12.45
N ASP A 71 -12.72 13.13 -12.28
CA ASP A 71 -14.06 13.60 -12.64
C ASP A 71 -15.08 13.17 -11.56
N SER A 72 -15.60 14.11 -10.80
CA SER A 72 -16.57 13.86 -9.73
C SER A 72 -17.94 13.33 -10.20
N ASN A 73 -18.21 13.33 -11.51
CA ASN A 73 -19.43 12.75 -12.06
C ASN A 73 -19.28 11.26 -12.39
N GLN A 74 -18.05 10.80 -12.55
CA GLN A 74 -17.73 9.42 -12.92
C GLN A 74 -17.16 8.60 -11.76
N GLN A 75 -16.50 9.30 -10.80
CA GLN A 75 -15.77 8.64 -9.72
C GLN A 75 -16.29 9.08 -8.36
N ASP A 76 -16.39 8.12 -7.44
CA ASP A 76 -16.74 8.39 -6.05
C ASP A 76 -15.51 8.48 -5.15
N PHE A 77 -14.38 7.95 -5.61
CA PHE A 77 -13.11 7.94 -4.88
C PHE A 77 -11.92 8.15 -5.82
N ALA A 78 -10.83 8.66 -5.26
CA ALA A 78 -9.52 8.61 -5.91
C ALA A 78 -8.46 8.03 -4.98
N VAL A 79 -7.56 7.20 -5.51
CA VAL A 79 -6.44 6.59 -4.78
C VAL A 79 -5.14 6.94 -5.49
N ILE A 80 -4.36 7.83 -4.88
CA ILE A 80 -3.17 8.41 -5.48
C ILE A 80 -1.92 7.89 -4.76
N GLU A 81 -1.10 7.16 -5.51
CA GLU A 81 0.20 6.68 -5.04
C GLU A 81 1.25 7.78 -5.15
N ALA A 82 2.04 8.02 -4.10
CA ALA A 82 3.15 8.95 -4.07
C ALA A 82 4.45 8.22 -3.73
N GLY A 83 5.37 8.19 -4.68
CA GLY A 83 6.72 7.63 -4.55
C GLY A 83 7.77 8.72 -4.63
N ILE A 84 8.84 8.59 -3.86
CA ILE A 84 9.98 9.50 -3.85
C ILE A 84 11.27 8.72 -4.01
N ASN A 85 12.22 9.31 -4.69
CA ASN A 85 13.59 8.83 -4.82
C ASN A 85 14.61 9.82 -4.23
N GLN A 86 14.24 11.09 -4.13
CA GLN A 86 15.12 12.19 -3.71
C GLN A 86 14.45 13.04 -2.62
N PRO A 87 15.25 13.77 -1.80
CA PRO A 87 14.73 14.80 -0.90
C PRO A 87 13.86 15.83 -1.63
N ASP A 88 12.93 16.44 -0.91
CA ASP A 88 12.02 17.50 -1.35
C ASP A 88 10.99 17.10 -2.44
N GLU A 89 10.95 15.83 -2.88
CA GLU A 89 9.95 15.40 -3.85
C GLU A 89 8.54 15.33 -3.23
N MET A 90 8.43 14.86 -1.99
CA MET A 90 7.13 14.71 -1.34
C MET A 90 6.43 16.04 -1.06
N VAL A 91 7.18 17.13 -0.87
CA VAL A 91 6.59 18.48 -0.74
C VAL A 91 5.73 18.79 -1.95
N HIS A 92 6.21 18.51 -3.15
CA HIS A 92 5.47 18.75 -4.38
C HIS A 92 4.30 17.79 -4.53
N LEU A 93 4.53 16.47 -4.29
CA LEU A 93 3.50 15.45 -4.45
C LEU A 93 2.37 15.63 -3.42
N GLY A 94 2.71 15.79 -2.14
CA GLY A 94 1.74 15.99 -1.07
C GLY A 94 0.88 17.25 -1.27
N GLY A 95 1.52 18.36 -1.68
CA GLY A 95 0.83 19.61 -1.99
C GLY A 95 -0.16 19.49 -3.15
N MET A 96 0.18 18.72 -4.21
CA MET A 96 -0.72 18.46 -5.33
C MET A 96 -1.87 17.52 -4.95
N ILE A 97 -1.58 16.44 -4.23
CA ILE A 97 -2.56 15.40 -3.86
C ILE A 97 -3.57 15.96 -2.86
N HIS A 98 -3.11 16.70 -1.86
CA HIS A 98 -3.93 17.34 -0.82
C HIS A 98 -5.04 16.39 -0.33
N ALA A 99 -4.61 15.24 0.22
CA ALA A 99 -5.44 14.08 0.49
C ALA A 99 -6.50 14.30 1.59
N ASP A 100 -7.61 13.58 1.50
CA ASP A 100 -8.64 13.50 2.55
C ASP A 100 -8.35 12.39 3.57
N LEU A 101 -7.58 11.40 3.15
CA LEU A 101 -7.09 10.27 3.96
C LEU A 101 -5.70 9.90 3.48
N ASN A 102 -4.80 9.57 4.40
CA ASN A 102 -3.44 9.14 4.08
C ASN A 102 -3.22 7.70 4.55
N VAL A 103 -2.44 6.93 3.80
CA VAL A 103 -2.01 5.59 4.17
C VAL A 103 -0.49 5.50 4.05
N LEU A 104 0.17 5.11 5.12
CA LEU A 104 1.58 4.73 5.13
C LEU A 104 1.69 3.21 5.17
N THR A 105 2.34 2.62 4.18
CA THR A 105 2.57 1.16 4.18
C THR A 105 3.63 0.77 5.18
N ASN A 106 4.85 1.28 5.01
CA ASN A 106 5.99 1.04 5.92
C ASN A 106 7.10 2.07 5.71
N ILE A 107 8.10 2.03 6.60
CA ILE A 107 9.37 2.74 6.48
C ILE A 107 10.49 1.69 6.54
N GLU A 108 11.09 1.43 5.40
CA GLU A 108 12.14 0.44 5.20
C GLU A 108 13.32 1.07 4.45
N ALA A 109 14.45 0.36 4.46
CA ALA A 109 15.65 0.74 3.74
C ALA A 109 15.41 0.67 2.22
N ALA A 110 15.04 1.80 1.65
CA ALA A 110 14.87 2.03 0.22
C ALA A 110 15.44 3.41 -0.11
N HIS A 111 16.17 3.52 -1.22
CA HIS A 111 16.80 4.79 -1.65
C HIS A 111 17.74 5.40 -0.61
N LEU A 112 18.44 4.56 0.19
CA LEU A 112 19.34 5.01 1.26
C LEU A 112 20.51 5.87 0.73
N GLU A 113 20.95 5.66 -0.50
CA GLU A 113 22.01 6.44 -1.10
C GLU A 113 21.69 7.95 -1.14
N LEU A 114 20.42 8.30 -1.37
CA LEU A 114 20.00 9.71 -1.51
C LEU A 114 19.33 10.24 -0.23
N LEU A 115 18.61 9.39 0.52
CA LEU A 115 17.89 9.79 1.73
C LEU A 115 18.68 9.54 3.03
N SER A 116 19.81 8.84 2.95
CA SER A 116 20.84 8.68 3.99
C SER A 116 20.43 7.97 5.28
N SER A 117 19.17 7.95 5.68
CA SER A 117 18.71 7.28 6.92
C SER A 117 17.21 6.98 6.90
N LEU A 118 16.78 6.01 7.73
CA LEU A 118 15.36 5.70 7.93
C LEU A 118 14.56 6.88 8.50
N GLU A 119 15.18 7.70 9.36
CA GLU A 119 14.54 8.90 9.91
C GLU A 119 14.28 9.95 8.82
N ASN A 120 15.21 10.13 7.87
CA ASN A 120 15.02 11.02 6.73
C ASN A 120 13.94 10.48 5.78
N ILE A 121 13.92 9.16 5.50
CA ILE A 121 12.87 8.51 4.72
C ILE A 121 11.51 8.73 5.37
N ALA A 122 11.42 8.55 6.69
CA ALA A 122 10.21 8.78 7.46
C ALA A 122 9.77 10.25 7.40
N SER A 123 10.72 11.17 7.56
CA SER A 123 10.47 12.62 7.49
C SER A 123 9.92 13.03 6.12
N GLU A 124 10.57 12.60 5.04
CA GLU A 124 10.11 12.90 3.68
C GLU A 124 8.70 12.33 3.44
N LYS A 125 8.47 11.06 3.76
CA LYS A 125 7.17 10.43 3.52
C LYS A 125 6.05 11.00 4.40
N SER A 126 6.35 11.53 5.58
CA SER A 126 5.36 12.16 6.45
C SER A 126 4.73 13.41 5.83
N LEU A 127 5.47 14.09 4.94
CA LEU A 127 5.00 15.29 4.24
C LEU A 127 3.73 15.04 3.41
N LEU A 128 3.48 13.80 2.95
CA LEU A 128 2.21 13.46 2.29
C LEU A 128 1.02 13.75 3.23
N ALA A 129 1.14 13.35 4.49
CA ALA A 129 0.09 13.58 5.48
C ALA A 129 0.13 15.02 6.02
N GLU A 130 1.30 15.62 6.21
CA GLU A 130 1.43 16.98 6.71
C GLU A 130 0.80 18.02 5.76
N LEU A 131 0.93 17.79 4.44
CA LEU A 131 0.39 18.63 3.38
C LEU A 131 -1.02 18.22 2.92
N ALA A 132 -1.62 17.24 3.55
CA ALA A 132 -3.00 16.84 3.33
C ALA A 132 -3.99 17.91 3.82
N LYS A 133 -5.27 17.73 3.56
CA LYS A 133 -6.30 18.63 4.10
C LYS A 133 -6.22 18.69 5.63
N PRO A 134 -6.43 19.85 6.23
CA PRO A 134 -6.40 19.99 7.69
C PRO A 134 -7.31 18.97 8.39
N GLY A 135 -6.76 18.27 9.37
CA GLY A 135 -7.50 17.24 10.12
C GLY A 135 -7.62 15.88 9.42
N SER A 136 -7.15 15.72 8.20
CA SER A 136 -7.15 14.42 7.51
C SER A 136 -6.41 13.37 8.30
N PRO A 137 -6.99 12.19 8.55
CA PRO A 137 -6.30 11.14 9.27
C PRO A 137 -5.19 10.48 8.44
N ILE A 138 -4.32 9.77 9.15
CA ILE A 138 -3.35 8.86 8.57
C ILE A 138 -3.54 7.46 9.15
N ILE A 139 -3.60 6.45 8.29
CA ILE A 139 -3.59 5.04 8.67
C ILE A 139 -2.16 4.53 8.54
N LEU A 140 -1.65 3.88 9.58
CA LEU A 140 -0.28 3.37 9.63
C LEU A 140 -0.16 2.19 10.60
N HIS A 141 0.87 1.38 10.44
CA HIS A 141 1.25 0.39 11.43
C HIS A 141 1.97 1.04 12.63
N VAL A 142 1.83 0.44 13.79
CA VAL A 142 2.41 0.94 15.06
C VAL A 142 3.91 1.20 14.96
N ASP A 143 4.64 0.43 14.17
CA ASP A 143 6.09 0.57 13.98
C ASP A 143 6.50 1.93 13.41
N ALA A 144 5.62 2.60 12.66
CA ALA A 144 5.89 3.94 12.15
C ALA A 144 6.03 4.97 13.28
N LEU A 145 5.39 4.73 14.43
CA LEU A 145 5.46 5.63 15.58
C LEU A 145 6.84 5.66 16.26
N ARG A 146 7.79 4.81 15.88
CA ARG A 146 9.19 4.95 16.33
C ARG A 146 9.88 6.19 15.75
N TYR A 147 9.43 6.69 14.60
CA TYR A 147 9.98 7.86 13.92
C TYR A 147 9.34 9.16 14.42
N ASN A 148 10.17 10.19 14.65
CA ASN A 148 9.71 11.47 15.21
C ASN A 148 8.67 12.17 14.32
N ALA A 149 8.80 12.06 13.01
CA ALA A 149 7.85 12.61 12.05
C ALA A 149 6.43 12.06 12.28
N TYR A 150 6.28 10.74 12.45
CA TYR A 150 4.97 10.11 12.67
C TYR A 150 4.46 10.23 14.12
N LYS A 151 5.34 10.36 15.12
CA LYS A 151 4.92 10.70 16.49
C LYS A 151 4.17 12.04 16.53
N LYS A 152 4.59 13.03 15.76
CA LYS A 152 3.90 14.33 15.65
C LYS A 152 2.48 14.19 15.05
N LEU A 153 2.28 13.20 14.20
CA LEU A 153 1.00 12.92 13.53
C LEU A 153 0.09 11.96 14.34
N ALA A 154 0.58 11.43 15.47
CA ALA A 154 -0.15 10.44 16.28
C ALA A 154 -1.54 10.91 16.73
N HIS A 155 -1.74 12.20 16.94
CA HIS A 155 -3.04 12.78 17.35
C HIS A 155 -4.16 12.57 16.33
N ARG A 156 -3.84 12.30 15.07
CA ARG A 156 -4.79 12.01 13.97
C ARG A 156 -4.54 10.67 13.30
N ALA A 157 -3.71 9.82 13.89
CA ALA A 157 -3.41 8.50 13.36
C ALA A 157 -4.50 7.48 13.71
N ILE A 158 -4.79 6.59 12.77
CA ILE A 158 -5.46 5.31 12.99
C ILE A 158 -4.36 4.26 12.92
N VAL A 159 -4.04 3.67 14.07
CA VAL A 159 -2.87 2.81 14.24
C VAL A 159 -3.27 1.34 14.16
N LEU A 160 -2.72 0.64 13.19
CA LEU A 160 -2.85 -0.82 13.12
C LEU A 160 -1.84 -1.45 14.08
N LEU A 161 -2.35 -2.27 14.96
CA LEU A 161 -1.59 -2.93 16.01
C LEU A 161 -1.76 -4.45 15.90
N PRO A 162 -0.69 -5.21 15.65
CA PRO A 162 -0.75 -6.67 15.66
C PRO A 162 -1.29 -7.20 17.00
N GLU A 163 -2.04 -8.30 16.97
CA GLU A 163 -2.51 -8.96 18.19
C GLU A 163 -1.32 -9.37 19.06
N GLY A 164 -1.43 -9.20 20.38
CA GLY A 164 -0.35 -9.49 21.32
C GLY A 164 0.68 -8.38 21.51
N VAL A 165 0.69 -7.36 20.67
CA VAL A 165 1.60 -6.21 20.83
C VAL A 165 1.01 -5.20 21.81
N VAL A 166 1.87 -4.65 22.68
CA VAL A 166 1.48 -3.64 23.66
C VAL A 166 1.04 -2.35 22.94
N ALA A 167 -0.12 -1.86 23.32
CA ALA A 167 -0.65 -0.64 22.72
C ALA A 167 0.20 0.58 23.11
N PRO A 168 0.46 1.50 22.17
CA PRO A 168 1.03 2.80 22.49
C PRO A 168 0.04 3.62 23.34
N ASP A 169 0.55 4.66 24.00
CA ASP A 169 -0.28 5.61 24.75
C ASP A 169 -1.08 6.52 23.80
N LEU A 170 -2.16 5.96 23.27
CA LEU A 170 -3.10 6.60 22.35
C LEU A 170 -4.54 6.27 22.75
N PRO A 171 -5.51 7.14 22.41
CA PRO A 171 -6.92 6.82 22.59
C PRO A 171 -7.32 5.50 21.92
N SER A 172 -8.06 4.65 22.60
CA SER A 172 -8.46 3.30 22.09
C SER A 172 -9.15 3.35 20.72
N LYS A 173 -9.93 4.41 20.45
CA LYS A 173 -10.59 4.63 19.15
C LYS A 173 -9.62 4.85 17.97
N GLN A 174 -8.35 5.11 18.26
CA GLN A 174 -7.29 5.25 17.25
C GLN A 174 -6.54 3.95 17.00
N ILE A 175 -6.82 2.89 17.77
CA ILE A 175 -6.11 1.61 17.69
C ILE A 175 -7.02 0.57 17.08
N VAL A 176 -6.60 0.01 15.95
CA VAL A 176 -7.26 -1.12 15.29
C VAL A 176 -6.37 -2.35 15.44
N ARG A 177 -6.84 -3.35 16.19
CA ARG A 177 -6.11 -4.61 16.34
C ARG A 177 -6.37 -5.52 15.16
N TYR A 178 -5.30 -6.14 14.67
CA TYR A 178 -5.40 -7.13 13.60
C TYR A 178 -4.53 -8.35 13.90
N LYS A 179 -4.88 -9.46 13.26
CA LYS A 179 -4.13 -10.71 13.28
C LYS A 179 -3.99 -11.24 11.86
N VAL A 180 -2.83 -11.78 11.55
CA VAL A 180 -2.61 -12.57 10.35
C VAL A 180 -2.45 -14.03 10.78
N SER A 181 -3.13 -14.95 10.11
CA SER A 181 -3.01 -16.38 10.33
C SER A 181 -2.87 -17.10 8.99
N GLU A 182 -2.02 -18.11 8.94
CA GLU A 182 -1.86 -18.96 7.77
C GLU A 182 -3.06 -19.89 7.61
N GLN A 183 -3.44 -20.13 6.36
CA GLN A 183 -4.39 -21.15 5.96
C GLN A 183 -3.71 -22.02 4.90
N MET A 184 -3.62 -23.32 5.19
CA MET A 184 -3.03 -24.31 4.29
C MET A 184 -4.14 -25.13 3.69
N GLU A 185 -4.34 -25.04 2.38
CA GLU A 185 -5.22 -25.95 1.66
C GLU A 185 -4.38 -27.04 1.01
N ASP A 186 -4.57 -28.28 1.44
CA ASP A 186 -4.03 -29.45 0.77
C ASP A 186 -4.85 -29.72 -0.49
N LEU A 187 -4.27 -29.46 -1.65
CA LEU A 187 -4.91 -29.70 -2.95
C LEU A 187 -4.82 -31.16 -3.40
N GLY A 188 -4.45 -32.08 -2.52
CA GLY A 188 -4.45 -33.53 -2.76
C GLY A 188 -3.41 -33.98 -3.81
N ALA A 189 -3.83 -34.79 -4.81
CA ALA A 189 -2.95 -35.48 -5.77
C ALA A 189 -2.03 -34.57 -6.61
N THR A 190 -2.26 -33.28 -6.66
CA THR A 190 -1.46 -32.32 -7.45
C THR A 190 -0.20 -31.83 -6.74
N ARG A 191 0.04 -32.24 -5.48
CA ARG A 191 1.18 -31.83 -4.64
C ARG A 191 1.37 -30.32 -4.48
N ALA A 192 0.45 -29.49 -4.95
CA ALA A 192 0.50 -28.05 -4.74
C ALA A 192 -0.16 -27.73 -3.38
N VAL A 193 0.55 -27.06 -2.52
CA VAL A 193 -0.03 -26.44 -1.33
C VAL A 193 -0.42 -25.01 -1.71
N ARG A 194 -1.70 -24.71 -1.59
CA ARG A 194 -2.15 -23.33 -1.73
C ARG A 194 -2.01 -22.65 -0.36
N ALA A 195 -0.90 -21.98 -0.16
CA ALA A 195 -0.76 -21.13 1.00
C ALA A 195 -1.60 -19.87 0.78
N SER A 196 -2.58 -19.67 1.64
CA SER A 196 -3.37 -18.47 1.75
C SER A 196 -3.25 -17.93 3.17
N GLN A 197 -3.61 -16.69 3.37
CA GLN A 197 -3.62 -16.08 4.69
C GLN A 197 -5.01 -15.54 5.01
N GLN A 198 -5.25 -15.34 6.28
CA GLN A 198 -6.44 -14.70 6.78
C GLN A 198 -6.04 -13.50 7.63
N VAL A 199 -6.52 -12.33 7.27
CA VAL A 199 -6.48 -11.14 8.13
C VAL A 199 -7.76 -11.10 8.95
N THR A 200 -7.63 -10.96 10.26
CA THR A 200 -8.75 -10.76 11.19
C THR A 200 -8.68 -9.35 11.74
N ILE A 201 -9.76 -8.58 11.61
CA ILE A 201 -9.90 -7.22 12.16
C ILE A 201 -11.28 -7.13 12.81
N ASP A 202 -11.35 -6.68 14.06
CA ASP A 202 -12.60 -6.54 14.83
C ASP A 202 -13.44 -7.83 14.84
N GLY A 203 -12.77 -9.00 14.89
CA GLY A 203 -13.42 -10.32 14.87
C GLY A 203 -13.95 -10.76 13.49
N GLN A 204 -13.75 -9.96 12.44
CA GLN A 204 -14.11 -10.32 11.07
C GLN A 204 -12.90 -10.89 10.33
N ASN A 205 -13.14 -11.94 9.57
CA ASN A 205 -12.13 -12.70 8.86
C ASN A 205 -12.15 -12.37 7.36
N TYR A 206 -10.98 -12.08 6.81
CA TYR A 206 -10.77 -11.74 5.39
C TYR A 206 -9.73 -12.68 4.79
N PRO A 207 -10.15 -13.68 4.01
CA PRO A 207 -9.22 -14.61 3.36
C PRO A 207 -8.48 -13.90 2.22
N ILE A 208 -7.17 -14.12 2.15
CA ILE A 208 -6.28 -13.53 1.16
C ILE A 208 -5.57 -14.65 0.40
N ALA A 209 -5.70 -14.65 -0.92
CA ALA A 209 -5.03 -15.62 -1.79
C ALA A 209 -3.55 -15.23 -2.02
N SER A 210 -2.78 -15.13 -0.95
CA SER A 210 -1.34 -14.83 -0.99
C SER A 210 -0.65 -15.36 0.27
N PRO A 211 0.55 -15.96 0.15
CA PRO A 211 1.37 -16.37 1.27
C PRO A 211 2.22 -15.23 1.87
N SER A 212 2.25 -14.05 1.26
CA SER A 212 3.10 -12.92 1.66
C SER A 212 2.52 -12.19 2.88
N GLU A 213 3.31 -12.06 3.94
CA GLU A 213 2.94 -11.26 5.12
C GLU A 213 2.85 -9.78 4.80
N GLY A 214 3.70 -9.29 3.90
CA GLY A 214 3.64 -7.92 3.39
C GLY A 214 2.31 -7.62 2.70
N ILE A 215 1.80 -8.55 1.87
CA ILE A 215 0.48 -8.42 1.25
C ILE A 215 -0.63 -8.46 2.31
N ALA A 216 -0.54 -9.34 3.30
CA ALA A 216 -1.53 -9.40 4.37
C ALA A 216 -1.56 -8.11 5.21
N SER A 217 -0.39 -7.58 5.55
CA SER A 217 -0.23 -6.31 6.25
C SER A 217 -0.81 -5.13 5.44
N ASN A 218 -0.51 -5.06 4.15
CA ASN A 218 -1.04 -4.05 3.24
C ASN A 218 -2.57 -4.18 3.07
N THR A 219 -3.08 -5.42 3.08
CA THR A 219 -4.54 -5.67 3.05
C THR A 219 -5.22 -5.15 4.30
N ALA A 220 -4.61 -5.31 5.49
CA ALA A 220 -5.15 -4.75 6.72
C ALA A 220 -5.27 -3.21 6.65
N LEU A 221 -4.26 -2.52 6.11
CA LEU A 221 -4.31 -1.07 5.87
C LEU A 221 -5.46 -0.69 4.92
N ALA A 222 -5.59 -1.42 3.81
CA ALA A 222 -6.64 -1.16 2.81
C ALA A 222 -8.06 -1.41 3.37
N ILE A 223 -8.25 -2.46 4.18
CA ILE A 223 -9.53 -2.74 4.86
C ILE A 223 -9.90 -1.59 5.79
N VAL A 224 -8.96 -1.14 6.63
CA VAL A 224 -9.23 -0.02 7.55
C VAL A 224 -9.53 1.26 6.80
N ALA A 225 -8.84 1.53 5.68
CA ALA A 225 -9.13 2.67 4.82
C ALA A 225 -10.52 2.58 4.17
N ALA A 226 -10.91 1.40 3.68
CA ALA A 226 -12.23 1.17 3.09
C ALA A 226 -13.36 1.33 4.13
N LYS A 227 -13.18 0.78 5.34
CA LYS A 227 -14.12 0.98 6.47
C LYS A 227 -14.25 2.45 6.83
N TYR A 228 -13.13 3.18 6.93
CA TYR A 228 -13.13 4.61 7.21
C TYR A 228 -13.90 5.40 6.15
N LEU A 229 -13.82 5.00 4.88
CA LEU A 229 -14.55 5.62 3.76
C LEU A 229 -15.99 5.14 3.63
N GLY A 230 -16.50 4.34 4.56
CA GLY A 230 -17.90 3.93 4.64
C GLY A 230 -18.28 2.75 3.74
N ILE A 231 -17.31 1.97 3.26
CA ILE A 231 -17.63 0.73 2.53
C ILE A 231 -18.17 -0.31 3.51
N VAL A 232 -19.29 -0.92 3.15
CA VAL A 232 -19.96 -1.90 4.00
C VAL A 232 -19.16 -3.19 4.10
N GLU A 233 -19.21 -3.83 5.26
CA GLU A 233 -18.42 -5.00 5.61
C GLU A 233 -18.56 -6.18 4.61
N SER A 234 -19.78 -6.44 4.15
CA SER A 234 -20.05 -7.53 3.18
C SER A 234 -19.31 -7.31 1.85
N ASP A 235 -19.22 -6.06 1.39
CA ASP A 235 -18.54 -5.72 0.14
C ASP A 235 -17.02 -5.82 0.31
N ILE A 236 -16.48 -5.35 1.44
CA ILE A 236 -15.06 -5.47 1.76
C ILE A 236 -14.66 -6.95 1.72
N ARG A 237 -15.37 -7.81 2.46
CA ARG A 237 -15.08 -9.24 2.53
C ARG A 237 -15.11 -9.91 1.16
N LYS A 238 -16.19 -9.69 0.40
CA LYS A 238 -16.33 -10.24 -0.96
C LYS A 238 -15.19 -9.82 -1.88
N ARG A 239 -14.79 -8.55 -1.80
CA ARG A 239 -13.75 -7.99 -2.67
C ARG A 239 -12.35 -8.41 -2.26
N VAL A 240 -12.04 -8.55 -0.97
CA VAL A 240 -10.77 -9.14 -0.50
C VAL A 240 -10.63 -10.57 -0.99
N GLU A 241 -11.66 -11.39 -0.86
CA GLU A 241 -11.67 -12.79 -1.30
C GLU A 241 -11.43 -12.93 -2.83
N ALA A 242 -12.00 -12.00 -3.61
CA ALA A 242 -11.85 -11.97 -5.07
C ALA A 242 -10.52 -11.38 -5.53
N TRP A 243 -9.84 -10.57 -4.71
CA TRP A 243 -8.61 -9.88 -5.09
C TRP A 243 -7.45 -10.85 -5.32
N ARG A 244 -6.60 -10.51 -6.27
CA ARG A 244 -5.35 -11.24 -6.57
C ARG A 244 -4.22 -10.25 -6.76
N PRO A 245 -2.98 -10.62 -6.36
CA PRO A 245 -1.79 -9.82 -6.65
C PRO A 245 -1.61 -9.60 -8.15
N SER A 246 -1.02 -8.48 -8.52
CA SER A 246 -0.64 -8.24 -9.92
C SER A 246 0.51 -9.18 -10.35
N SER A 247 0.63 -9.42 -11.64
CA SER A 247 1.47 -10.46 -12.24
C SER A 247 2.96 -10.49 -11.84
N ASN A 248 3.49 -9.39 -11.27
CA ASN A 248 4.92 -9.28 -10.89
C ASN A 248 5.12 -8.96 -9.41
N ARG A 249 4.11 -9.20 -8.54
CA ARG A 249 4.12 -8.80 -7.12
C ARG A 249 3.55 -9.89 -6.23
N GLY A 250 4.30 -10.97 -6.04
CA GLY A 250 3.86 -12.11 -5.22
C GLY A 250 2.76 -12.93 -5.90
N TYR A 251 2.78 -12.99 -7.23
CA TYR A 251 1.82 -13.75 -8.03
C TYR A 251 2.24 -15.20 -8.16
N VAL A 252 1.30 -16.13 -7.99
CA VAL A 252 1.52 -17.56 -8.15
C VAL A 252 0.89 -18.04 -9.45
N GLU A 253 1.67 -18.69 -10.30
CA GLU A 253 1.24 -19.25 -11.57
C GLU A 253 1.75 -20.67 -11.76
N THR A 254 0.96 -21.53 -12.39
CA THR A 254 1.31 -22.93 -12.64
C THR A 254 1.32 -23.22 -14.15
N PHE A 255 2.45 -23.74 -14.65
CA PHE A 255 2.63 -24.18 -16.02
C PHE A 255 2.98 -25.67 -16.03
N GLY A 256 2.07 -26.53 -16.44
CA GLY A 256 2.23 -27.97 -16.39
C GLY A 256 2.42 -28.47 -14.95
N GLU A 257 3.56 -29.09 -14.66
CA GLU A 257 3.91 -29.58 -13.32
C GLU A 257 4.71 -28.56 -12.50
N GLN A 258 5.01 -27.39 -13.03
CA GLN A 258 5.84 -26.36 -12.39
C GLN A 258 4.97 -25.23 -11.85
N THR A 259 5.23 -24.82 -10.62
CA THR A 259 4.59 -23.66 -10.00
C THR A 259 5.64 -22.57 -9.77
N PHE A 260 5.30 -21.37 -10.17
CA PHE A 260 6.14 -20.18 -10.09
C PHE A 260 5.55 -19.22 -9.06
N TYR A 261 6.38 -18.72 -8.15
CA TYR A 261 6.11 -17.55 -7.34
C TYR A 261 6.86 -16.38 -7.97
N ILE A 262 6.13 -15.40 -8.49
CA ILE A 262 6.66 -14.31 -9.31
C ILE A 262 6.58 -13.00 -8.54
N ASP A 263 7.72 -12.49 -8.08
CA ASP A 263 7.87 -11.19 -7.42
C ASP A 263 9.12 -10.48 -7.95
N CYS A 264 9.02 -9.92 -9.15
CA CYS A 264 10.16 -9.41 -9.90
C CYS A 264 9.98 -7.96 -10.40
N TYR A 265 9.05 -7.20 -9.81
CA TYR A 265 8.85 -5.80 -10.20
C TYR A 265 9.97 -4.90 -9.73
N ASN A 266 10.35 -5.00 -8.46
CA ASN A 266 11.47 -4.31 -7.80
C ASN A 266 11.89 -5.09 -6.56
N ALA A 267 13.12 -4.93 -6.11
CA ALA A 267 13.65 -5.62 -4.96
C ALA A 267 14.36 -4.67 -4.00
N ASN A 268 14.12 -4.88 -2.72
CA ASN A 268 14.91 -4.35 -1.62
C ASN A 268 15.02 -5.44 -0.53
N PRO A 269 15.88 -5.29 0.49
CA PRO A 269 16.09 -6.34 1.47
C PRO A 269 14.81 -6.85 2.15
N SER A 270 13.90 -5.95 2.50
CA SER A 270 12.64 -6.31 3.19
C SER A 270 11.67 -7.05 2.27
N SER A 271 11.43 -6.55 1.05
CA SER A 271 10.55 -7.22 0.09
C SER A 271 11.10 -8.54 -0.40
N MET A 272 12.42 -8.67 -0.53
CA MET A 272 13.07 -9.92 -0.90
C MET A 272 12.92 -10.97 0.22
N ALA A 273 13.12 -10.57 1.49
CA ALA A 273 12.91 -11.46 2.63
C ALA A 273 11.47 -11.98 2.68
N ASP A 274 10.47 -11.09 2.56
CA ASP A 274 9.04 -11.47 2.52
C ASP A 274 8.75 -12.44 1.36
N ALA A 275 9.28 -12.17 0.16
CA ALA A 275 9.09 -13.02 -1.00
C ALA A 275 9.69 -14.42 -0.82
N LEU A 276 10.90 -14.52 -0.25
CA LEU A 276 11.55 -15.78 0.05
C LEU A 276 10.79 -16.57 1.12
N ASP A 277 10.38 -15.93 2.21
CA ASP A 277 9.58 -16.54 3.27
C ASP A 277 8.22 -17.02 2.75
N ALA A 278 7.55 -16.22 1.91
CA ALA A 278 6.30 -16.59 1.28
C ALA A 278 6.45 -17.81 0.37
N PHE A 279 7.52 -17.87 -0.42
CA PHE A 279 7.83 -19.00 -1.29
C PHE A 279 8.14 -20.26 -0.47
N GLU A 280 8.96 -20.15 0.57
CA GLU A 280 9.30 -21.27 1.47
C GLU A 280 8.04 -21.85 2.15
N ARG A 281 7.17 -21.00 2.68
CA ARG A 281 5.92 -21.41 3.34
C ARG A 281 4.93 -22.06 2.37
N SER A 282 4.89 -21.61 1.13
CA SER A 282 3.97 -22.12 0.11
C SER A 282 4.47 -23.38 -0.60
N THR A 283 5.71 -23.80 -0.35
CA THR A 283 6.30 -24.93 -1.06
C THR A 283 6.53 -26.10 -0.10
N PRO A 284 5.95 -27.32 -0.35
CA PRO A 284 6.19 -28.50 0.46
C PRO A 284 7.68 -28.85 0.54
N GLN A 285 8.13 -29.34 1.70
CA GLN A 285 9.56 -29.62 1.96
C GLN A 285 10.18 -30.68 1.03
N ASN A 286 9.38 -31.56 0.48
CA ASN A 286 9.81 -32.65 -0.40
C ASN A 286 9.82 -32.29 -1.89
N ILE A 287 9.56 -31.03 -2.24
CA ILE A 287 9.59 -30.54 -3.63
C ILE A 287 10.89 -29.78 -3.87
N ALA A 288 11.53 -30.01 -5.02
CA ALA A 288 12.70 -29.26 -5.44
C ALA A 288 12.35 -27.79 -5.65
N ARG A 289 13.20 -26.88 -5.13
CA ARG A 289 13.02 -25.43 -5.19
C ARG A 289 14.15 -24.83 -6.01
N PHE A 290 13.80 -23.89 -6.89
CA PHE A 290 14.74 -23.12 -7.68
C PHE A 290 14.49 -21.63 -7.44
N TYR A 291 15.57 -20.88 -7.20
CA TYR A 291 15.53 -19.44 -6.96
C TYR A 291 16.20 -18.72 -8.11
N VAL A 292 15.50 -17.75 -8.69
CA VAL A 292 16.07 -16.83 -9.67
C VAL A 292 16.00 -15.45 -9.04
N LEU A 293 17.14 -14.93 -8.58
CA LEU A 293 17.23 -13.69 -7.84
C LEU A 293 17.95 -12.65 -8.70
N GLY A 294 17.35 -11.47 -8.81
CA GLY A 294 17.98 -10.31 -9.42
C GLY A 294 18.88 -9.55 -8.46
N ALA A 295 19.66 -8.62 -8.98
CA ALA A 295 20.42 -7.67 -8.15
C ALA A 295 19.47 -6.69 -7.45
N MET A 296 19.91 -6.17 -6.30
CA MET A 296 19.26 -5.08 -5.58
C MET A 296 20.19 -3.88 -5.72
N ASP A 297 19.87 -3.00 -6.67
CA ASP A 297 20.72 -1.86 -7.05
C ASP A 297 20.30 -0.54 -6.37
N GLU A 298 19.34 -0.56 -5.44
CA GLU A 298 18.82 0.62 -4.74
C GLU A 298 19.09 0.58 -3.22
#